data_6fb1220ec9eaec94c64d44c6ddf2715d
#
_entry.id   6fb1220ec9eaec94c64d44c6ddf2715d
#
_cell.length_a   1.000
_cell.length_b   1.000
_cell.length_c   1.000
_cell.angle_alpha   90.00
_cell.angle_beta   90.00
_cell.angle_gamma   90.00
#
_symmetry.space_group_name_H-M   'P 1'
#
loop_
_entity.id
_entity.type
_entity.pdbx_description
1 polymer ?
#
loop_
_entity_poly.entity_id
_entity_poly.type
_entity_poly.pdbx_seq_one_letter_code
_entity_poly.pdbx_strand_id
1 'polypeptide(L)'
;MTATLGEKIKLTIFGESHGFGIGCVIDGLPPGFAIDLDAVKKEMQRRAPGKSPLATARNEKDAFIIESGFFEGKTTGTPLCVLIPNSDQHSGDYSKLQNVMRPGHADYSGKVKYNGFNDYRGGGHFSGRLTAPLVFMGAVAKQILAQRGIYVGAHIASVWEVQDKSFNPLGESAELFAELAAKPFPVLDDAAGAEMQQLILAAKQSCDSVGGVIECMAINVPAGVGEPFFDSLESRLAHALFSVPAVKGIEFGKGFALAQMPGSEANDQMYYNNGVVKTYTNNNGGITGGITNGMPVLFKAAVKPTPSIAKVQKTVDLSTESNTELVITGRHDPCIVQRAVPVIEGVAAWVILDMLLAGEK
;
A
#
# COMPACT_ATOMS: atom_id res chain seq x y z
N MET A 1 -8.25 19.44 -7.08
CA MET A 1 -7.28 18.56 -6.41
C MET A 1 -8.06 17.75 -5.40
N THR A 2 -7.94 16.44 -5.41
CA THR A 2 -8.68 15.66 -4.43
C THR A 2 -7.73 14.74 -3.65
N ALA A 3 -7.75 14.85 -2.33
CA ALA A 3 -7.19 13.91 -1.41
C ALA A 3 -8.28 12.92 -0.92
N THR A 4 -9.37 12.84 -1.66
CA THR A 4 -10.54 11.99 -1.36
C THR A 4 -10.77 11.02 -2.51
N LEU A 5 -10.97 9.75 -2.17
CA LEU A 5 -11.32 8.66 -3.08
C LEU A 5 -12.36 7.75 -2.40
N GLY A 6 -13.10 6.98 -3.19
CA GLY A 6 -14.15 6.06 -2.76
C GLY A 6 -15.53 6.52 -3.22
N GLU A 7 -16.47 5.60 -3.28
CA GLU A 7 -17.87 5.84 -3.70
C GLU A 7 -18.80 5.74 -2.50
N LYS A 8 -18.86 4.59 -1.84
CA LYS A 8 -19.67 4.36 -0.62
C LYS A 8 -18.80 4.61 0.62
N ILE A 9 -17.58 4.12 0.63
CA ILE A 9 -16.62 4.36 1.70
C ILE A 9 -15.57 5.36 1.20
N LYS A 10 -15.80 6.63 1.46
CA LYS A 10 -14.91 7.72 1.07
C LYS A 10 -13.80 7.92 2.08
N LEU A 11 -12.57 7.96 1.60
CA LEU A 11 -11.40 8.24 2.41
C LEU A 11 -10.79 9.58 1.98
N THR A 12 -10.69 10.52 2.90
CA THR A 12 -9.95 11.78 2.72
C THR A 12 -8.69 11.74 3.58
N ILE A 13 -7.52 11.98 2.98
CA ILE A 13 -6.23 12.02 3.68
C ILE A 13 -5.79 13.48 3.83
N PHE A 14 -5.25 13.84 5.01
CA PHE A 14 -4.75 15.17 5.29
C PHE A 14 -3.44 15.16 6.08
N GLY A 15 -2.78 16.31 6.14
CA GLY A 15 -1.56 16.54 6.91
C GLY A 15 -0.26 16.39 6.10
N GLU A 16 0.85 16.73 6.74
CA GLU A 16 2.22 16.68 6.22
C GLU A 16 3.13 15.97 7.22
N SER A 17 4.21 15.34 6.70
CA SER A 17 5.10 14.51 7.52
C SER A 17 5.85 15.28 8.61
N HIS A 18 5.98 16.60 8.50
CA HIS A 18 6.60 17.50 9.47
C HIS A 18 5.63 18.58 9.99
N GLY A 19 4.32 18.42 9.70
CA GLY A 19 3.24 19.14 10.35
C GLY A 19 2.93 18.57 11.75
N PHE A 20 1.91 19.09 12.40
CA PHE A 20 1.43 18.63 13.71
C PHE A 20 1.07 17.14 13.71
N GLY A 21 0.45 16.67 12.63
CA GLY A 21 0.05 15.29 12.45
C GLY A 21 -0.43 15.03 11.02
N ILE A 22 -0.74 13.79 10.78
CA ILE A 22 -1.42 13.31 9.58
C ILE A 22 -2.71 12.61 9.99
N GLY A 23 -3.64 12.41 9.09
CA GLY A 23 -4.87 11.72 9.43
C GLY A 23 -5.75 11.43 8.25
N CYS A 24 -6.92 10.93 8.57
CA CYS A 24 -7.98 10.71 7.58
C CYS A 24 -9.36 10.99 8.14
N VAL A 25 -10.27 11.25 7.22
CA VAL A 25 -11.72 11.20 7.45
C VAL A 25 -12.27 10.07 6.59
N ILE A 26 -12.98 9.15 7.22
CA ILE A 26 -13.65 8.01 6.58
C ILE A 26 -15.15 8.25 6.67
N ASP A 27 -15.80 8.40 5.54
CA ASP A 27 -17.25 8.59 5.44
C ASP A 27 -17.92 7.37 4.79
N GLY A 28 -19.12 7.03 5.23
CA GLY A 28 -19.90 5.91 4.69
C GLY A 28 -19.72 4.57 5.42
N LEU A 29 -19.01 4.53 6.55
CA LEU A 29 -18.98 3.31 7.38
C LEU A 29 -20.36 2.98 7.93
N PRO A 30 -20.78 1.69 7.94
CA PRO A 30 -22.06 1.29 8.48
C PRO A 30 -22.15 1.63 9.98
N PRO A 31 -23.29 2.17 10.47
CA PRO A 31 -23.47 2.43 11.90
C PRO A 31 -23.52 1.12 12.71
N GLY A 32 -23.01 1.17 13.94
CA GLY A 32 -23.07 0.05 14.87
C GLY A 32 -22.00 -1.03 14.66
N PHE A 33 -21.07 -0.84 13.72
CA PHE A 33 -19.96 -1.77 13.54
C PHE A 33 -18.97 -1.65 14.70
N ALA A 34 -18.71 -2.76 15.40
CA ALA A 34 -17.72 -2.82 16.47
C ALA A 34 -16.31 -2.92 15.86
N ILE A 35 -15.49 -1.91 16.07
CA ILE A 35 -14.08 -1.91 15.62
C ILE A 35 -13.21 -2.51 16.73
N ASP A 36 -12.49 -3.58 16.42
CA ASP A 36 -11.38 -4.08 17.25
C ASP A 36 -10.17 -3.15 17.07
N LEU A 37 -10.02 -2.21 18.01
CA LEU A 37 -8.92 -1.24 17.99
C LEU A 37 -7.55 -1.88 18.24
N ASP A 38 -7.49 -3.03 18.89
CA ASP A 38 -6.22 -3.73 19.10
C ASP A 38 -5.74 -4.42 17.82
N ALA A 39 -6.67 -4.94 17.02
CA ALA A 39 -6.36 -5.39 15.66
C ALA A 39 -5.90 -4.24 14.77
N VAL A 40 -6.54 -3.06 14.85
CA VAL A 40 -6.08 -1.85 14.14
C VAL A 40 -4.66 -1.47 14.57
N LYS A 41 -4.37 -1.45 15.87
CA LYS A 41 -3.01 -1.14 16.39
C LYS A 41 -1.96 -2.13 15.86
N LYS A 42 -2.29 -3.42 15.75
CA LYS A 42 -1.38 -4.43 15.18
C LYS A 42 -1.05 -4.12 13.71
N GLU A 43 -2.04 -3.81 12.89
CA GLU A 43 -1.82 -3.42 11.49
C GLU A 43 -0.97 -2.15 11.37
N MET A 44 -1.27 -1.11 12.17
CA MET A 44 -0.47 0.11 12.24
C MET A 44 0.98 -0.19 12.62
N GLN A 45 1.21 -1.13 13.55
CA GLN A 45 2.54 -1.54 13.98
C GLN A 45 3.32 -2.29 12.89
N ARG A 46 2.69 -3.02 11.98
CA ARG A 46 3.34 -3.67 10.83
C ARG A 46 3.98 -2.63 9.91
N ARG A 47 3.29 -1.48 9.75
CA ARG A 47 3.77 -0.36 8.93
C ARG A 47 4.82 0.50 9.64
N ALA A 48 4.72 0.66 10.95
CA ALA A 48 5.52 1.61 11.73
C ALA A 48 7.03 1.37 11.57
N PRO A 49 7.87 2.43 11.49
CA PRO A 49 9.32 2.31 11.40
C PRO A 49 9.95 1.93 12.75
N GLY A 50 11.25 1.62 12.73
CA GLY A 50 12.06 1.52 13.96
C GLY A 50 12.12 0.13 14.62
N LYS A 51 11.55 -0.91 14.00
CA LYS A 51 11.51 -2.25 14.58
C LYS A 51 12.53 -3.25 14.01
N SER A 52 13.29 -2.86 13.00
CA SER A 52 14.19 -3.76 12.28
C SER A 52 15.48 -3.04 11.88
N PRO A 53 16.64 -3.72 11.89
CA PRO A 53 17.89 -3.19 11.33
C PRO A 53 17.80 -2.92 9.82
N LEU A 54 16.79 -3.50 9.15
CA LEU A 54 16.49 -3.35 7.73
C LEU A 54 15.71 -2.04 7.42
N ALA A 55 15.22 -1.35 8.45
CA ALA A 55 14.44 -0.13 8.32
C ALA A 55 15.21 1.11 8.81
N THR A 56 14.62 2.27 8.60
CA THR A 56 15.11 3.54 9.15
C THR A 56 15.17 3.51 10.68
N ALA A 57 16.10 4.27 11.27
CA ALA A 57 16.21 4.47 12.70
C ALA A 57 15.14 5.43 13.28
N ARG A 58 14.21 5.95 12.46
CA ARG A 58 13.04 6.71 12.97
C ARG A 58 12.20 5.81 13.88
N ASN A 59 11.67 6.40 14.94
CA ASN A 59 10.80 5.68 15.89
C ASN A 59 9.44 6.40 15.99
N GLU A 60 8.54 6.05 15.10
CA GLU A 60 7.16 6.54 15.10
C GLU A 60 6.24 5.38 15.47
N LYS A 61 5.48 5.54 16.55
CA LYS A 61 4.57 4.47 17.04
C LYS A 61 3.28 4.35 16.25
N ASP A 62 2.98 5.31 15.36
CA ASP A 62 1.71 5.43 14.64
C ASP A 62 0.48 5.35 15.55
N ALA A 63 0.62 5.87 16.78
CA ALA A 63 -0.50 6.01 17.70
C ALA A 63 -1.54 6.95 17.08
N PHE A 64 -2.80 6.57 17.19
CA PHE A 64 -3.90 7.32 16.60
C PHE A 64 -4.91 7.79 17.67
N ILE A 65 -5.60 8.87 17.37
CA ILE A 65 -6.67 9.45 18.15
C ILE A 65 -7.91 9.47 17.26
N ILE A 66 -9.03 8.97 17.76
CA ILE A 66 -10.31 9.05 17.05
C ILE A 66 -11.06 10.28 17.60
N GLU A 67 -11.32 11.24 16.72
CA GLU A 67 -11.94 12.53 17.08
C GLU A 67 -13.46 12.52 16.91
N SER A 68 -14.01 11.71 16.00
CA SER A 68 -15.44 11.60 15.73
C SER A 68 -15.80 10.27 15.07
N GLY A 69 -17.08 9.99 14.93
CA GLY A 69 -17.59 8.84 14.20
C GLY A 69 -17.50 7.51 14.97
N PHE A 70 -17.17 7.55 16.27
CA PHE A 70 -16.97 6.37 17.10
C PHE A 70 -17.49 6.62 18.52
N PHE A 71 -18.34 5.73 19.02
CA PHE A 71 -18.94 5.84 20.35
C PHE A 71 -19.17 4.44 20.94
N GLU A 72 -18.82 4.25 22.20
CA GLU A 72 -18.97 2.96 22.92
C GLU A 72 -18.43 1.74 22.14
N GLY A 73 -17.27 1.89 21.51
CA GLY A 73 -16.61 0.82 20.75
C GLY A 73 -17.17 0.57 19.34
N LYS A 74 -18.10 1.39 18.86
CA LYS A 74 -18.80 1.20 17.58
C LYS A 74 -18.79 2.46 16.73
N THR A 75 -18.87 2.26 15.41
CA THR A 75 -19.09 3.33 14.44
C THR A 75 -20.48 3.95 14.64
N THR A 76 -20.58 5.27 14.49
CA THR A 76 -21.86 5.98 14.60
C THR A 76 -22.60 6.13 13.26
N GLY A 77 -21.92 5.85 12.14
CA GLY A 77 -22.43 6.16 10.81
C GLY A 77 -22.17 7.61 10.35
N THR A 78 -21.64 8.46 11.24
CA THR A 78 -21.12 9.79 10.87
C THR A 78 -19.64 9.69 10.50
N PRO A 79 -19.02 10.71 9.88
CA PRO A 79 -17.63 10.63 9.47
C PRO A 79 -16.67 10.27 10.61
N LEU A 80 -15.91 9.20 10.44
CA LEU A 80 -14.87 8.76 11.37
C LEU A 80 -13.60 9.57 11.09
N CYS A 81 -13.26 10.50 11.99
CA CYS A 81 -12.06 11.32 11.90
C CYS A 81 -10.95 10.74 12.78
N VAL A 82 -9.78 10.55 12.17
CA VAL A 82 -8.61 9.96 12.83
C VAL A 82 -7.40 10.86 12.66
N LEU A 83 -6.75 11.20 13.77
CA LEU A 83 -5.51 11.96 13.83
C LEU A 83 -4.36 11.04 14.29
N ILE A 84 -3.23 11.12 13.62
CA ILE A 84 -1.98 10.42 13.94
C ILE A 84 -0.90 11.49 14.16
N PRO A 85 -0.59 11.86 15.40
CA PRO A 85 0.42 12.89 15.70
C PRO A 85 1.82 12.49 15.19
N ASN A 86 2.59 13.46 14.73
CA ASN A 86 3.99 13.29 14.40
C ASN A 86 4.84 13.50 15.64
N SER A 87 5.65 12.53 16.04
CA SER A 87 6.41 12.55 17.29
C SER A 87 7.93 12.61 17.12
N ASP A 88 8.48 12.22 15.97
CA ASP A 88 9.92 12.15 15.69
C ASP A 88 10.29 12.97 14.44
N GLN A 89 10.16 14.31 14.54
CA GLN A 89 10.45 15.26 13.45
C GLN A 89 11.77 16.00 13.73
N HIS A 90 12.69 15.97 12.77
CA HIS A 90 13.93 16.74 12.76
C HIS A 90 13.94 17.68 11.55
N SER A 91 13.29 18.85 11.69
CA SER A 91 13.07 19.79 10.57
C SER A 91 14.35 20.46 10.05
N GLY A 92 15.41 20.55 10.87
CA GLY A 92 16.69 21.16 10.49
C GLY A 92 17.42 20.45 9.34
N ASP A 93 17.19 19.17 9.17
CA ASP A 93 17.87 18.33 8.15
C ASP A 93 17.43 18.65 6.71
N TYR A 94 16.35 19.43 6.52
CA TYR A 94 15.73 19.65 5.22
C TYR A 94 15.92 21.05 4.64
N SER A 95 16.66 21.95 5.30
CA SER A 95 16.82 23.36 4.85
C SER A 95 17.43 23.46 3.44
N LYS A 96 18.42 22.62 3.12
CA LYS A 96 19.04 22.56 1.79
C LYS A 96 18.07 22.04 0.71
N LEU A 97 17.09 21.22 1.07
CA LEU A 97 16.14 20.61 0.14
C LEU A 97 15.00 21.57 -0.27
N GLN A 98 14.98 22.78 0.23
CA GLN A 98 14.03 23.80 -0.22
C GLN A 98 14.23 24.16 -1.70
N ASN A 99 15.48 24.19 -2.16
CA ASN A 99 15.83 24.58 -3.52
C ASN A 99 16.62 23.52 -4.30
N VAL A 100 17.32 22.60 -3.62
CA VAL A 100 18.05 21.49 -4.25
C VAL A 100 17.15 20.25 -4.29
N MET A 101 16.77 19.83 -5.49
CA MET A 101 15.74 18.81 -5.71
C MET A 101 16.32 17.40 -5.59
N ARG A 102 15.67 16.53 -4.80
CA ARG A 102 16.06 15.11 -4.74
C ARG A 102 15.69 14.39 -6.02
N PRO A 103 16.63 13.73 -6.71
CA PRO A 103 16.30 12.88 -7.86
C PRO A 103 15.30 11.78 -7.49
N GLY A 104 14.31 11.56 -8.34
CA GLY A 104 13.29 10.54 -8.12
C GLY A 104 12.27 10.81 -7.01
N HIS A 105 12.36 11.95 -6.32
CA HIS A 105 11.38 12.42 -5.33
C HIS A 105 10.40 13.44 -5.94
N ALA A 106 9.32 13.75 -5.23
CA ALA A 106 8.32 14.71 -5.68
C ALA A 106 8.69 16.19 -5.43
N ASP A 107 9.90 16.50 -4.98
CA ASP A 107 10.32 17.85 -4.59
C ASP A 107 10.10 18.86 -5.73
N TYR A 108 10.62 18.57 -6.92
CA TYR A 108 10.45 19.44 -8.09
C TYR A 108 9.00 19.54 -8.54
N SER A 109 8.35 18.39 -8.73
CA SER A 109 6.97 18.34 -9.20
C SER A 109 5.99 19.01 -8.24
N GLY A 110 6.20 18.83 -6.94
CA GLY A 110 5.42 19.46 -5.89
C GLY A 110 5.62 20.97 -5.86
N LYS A 111 6.88 21.43 -5.94
CA LYS A 111 7.20 22.86 -5.96
C LYS A 111 6.54 23.56 -7.15
N VAL A 112 6.62 22.96 -8.35
CA VAL A 112 5.96 23.50 -9.56
C VAL A 112 4.44 23.50 -9.41
N LYS A 113 3.85 22.37 -8.99
CA LYS A 113 2.40 22.23 -8.87
C LYS A 113 1.78 23.20 -7.87
N TYR A 114 2.45 23.47 -6.77
CA TYR A 114 1.94 24.32 -5.69
C TYR A 114 2.59 25.70 -5.64
N ASN A 115 3.26 26.11 -6.73
CA ASN A 115 3.93 27.42 -6.84
C ASN A 115 4.88 27.72 -5.68
N GLY A 116 5.57 26.69 -5.16
CA GLY A 116 6.50 26.81 -4.04
C GLY A 116 5.89 26.87 -2.63
N PHE A 117 4.55 26.81 -2.50
CA PHE A 117 3.86 26.86 -1.21
C PHE A 117 3.67 25.51 -0.50
N ASN A 118 4.18 24.41 -1.09
CA ASN A 118 4.15 23.11 -0.45
C ASN A 118 5.14 23.02 0.72
N ASP A 119 4.79 22.29 1.77
CA ASP A 119 5.76 21.95 2.83
C ASP A 119 6.79 20.95 2.27
N TYR A 120 8.03 21.39 2.10
CA TYR A 120 9.13 20.58 1.56
C TYR A 120 9.78 19.68 2.63
N ARG A 121 9.54 19.94 3.91
CA ARG A 121 10.18 19.22 5.03
C ARG A 121 9.74 17.76 5.04
N GLY A 122 10.70 16.82 4.99
CA GLY A 122 10.45 15.39 4.98
C GLY A 122 9.60 14.87 3.81
N GLY A 123 9.41 15.70 2.77
CA GLY A 123 8.54 15.42 1.63
C GLY A 123 7.08 15.84 1.82
N GLY A 124 6.73 16.46 2.95
CA GLY A 124 5.41 17.02 3.21
C GLY A 124 4.27 16.03 3.00
N HIS A 125 3.32 16.40 2.16
CA HIS A 125 2.18 15.55 1.76
C HIS A 125 2.56 14.40 0.81
N PHE A 126 3.76 14.42 0.20
CA PHE A 126 4.27 13.32 -0.65
C PHE A 126 5.04 12.24 0.12
N SER A 127 5.16 12.39 1.43
CA SER A 127 5.90 11.47 2.27
C SER A 127 5.21 10.10 2.38
N GLY A 128 6.00 9.02 2.44
CA GLY A 128 5.52 7.68 2.82
C GLY A 128 4.83 7.64 4.20
N ARG A 129 4.99 8.67 5.03
CA ARG A 129 4.27 8.85 6.30
C ARG A 129 2.75 8.84 6.10
N LEU A 130 2.27 9.42 4.99
CA LEU A 130 0.85 9.51 4.64
C LEU A 130 0.19 8.15 4.34
N THR A 131 0.96 7.05 4.33
CA THR A 131 0.41 5.69 4.25
C THR A 131 -0.17 5.17 5.57
N ALA A 132 0.12 5.81 6.72
CA ALA A 132 -0.44 5.36 7.99
C ALA A 132 -1.99 5.48 8.05
N PRO A 133 -2.62 6.57 7.60
CA PRO A 133 -4.08 6.64 7.44
C PRO A 133 -4.66 5.58 6.51
N LEU A 134 -3.95 5.20 5.43
CA LEU A 134 -4.37 4.11 4.54
C LEU A 134 -4.42 2.76 5.28
N VAL A 135 -3.41 2.48 6.12
CA VAL A 135 -3.39 1.26 6.93
C VAL A 135 -4.48 1.26 7.98
N PHE A 136 -4.77 2.41 8.60
CA PHE A 136 -5.90 2.52 9.52
C PHE A 136 -7.24 2.16 8.84
N MET A 137 -7.51 2.78 7.68
CA MET A 137 -8.72 2.47 6.88
C MET A 137 -8.73 0.99 6.47
N GLY A 138 -7.60 0.47 5.99
CA GLY A 138 -7.46 -0.93 5.59
C GLY A 138 -7.74 -1.90 6.72
N ALA A 139 -7.27 -1.61 7.94
CA ALA A 139 -7.52 -2.42 9.12
C ALA A 139 -9.02 -2.49 9.49
N VAL A 140 -9.73 -1.37 9.34
CA VAL A 140 -11.20 -1.34 9.53
C VAL A 140 -11.90 -2.10 8.40
N ALA A 141 -11.48 -1.89 7.14
CA ALA A 141 -12.05 -2.59 5.99
C ALA A 141 -11.88 -4.10 6.08
N LYS A 142 -10.70 -4.60 6.46
CA LYS A 142 -10.42 -6.03 6.68
C LYS A 142 -11.36 -6.65 7.72
N GLN A 143 -11.70 -5.93 8.79
CA GLN A 143 -12.64 -6.42 9.80
C GLN A 143 -14.08 -6.53 9.26
N ILE A 144 -14.54 -5.54 8.48
CA ILE A 144 -15.86 -5.57 7.85
C ILE A 144 -15.95 -6.71 6.82
N LEU A 145 -14.90 -6.88 6.00
CA LEU A 145 -14.81 -7.96 5.01
C LEU A 145 -14.76 -9.34 5.67
N ALA A 146 -14.05 -9.49 6.79
CA ALA A 146 -13.96 -10.75 7.52
C ALA A 146 -15.32 -11.22 8.06
N GLN A 147 -16.24 -10.30 8.46
CA GLN A 147 -17.63 -10.67 8.82
C GLN A 147 -18.41 -11.27 7.64
N ARG A 148 -17.94 -11.05 6.43
CA ARG A 148 -18.50 -11.61 5.19
C ARG A 148 -17.71 -12.81 4.66
N GLY A 149 -16.72 -13.28 5.44
CA GLY A 149 -15.84 -14.40 5.05
C GLY A 149 -14.83 -14.04 3.96
N ILE A 150 -14.63 -12.75 3.67
CA ILE A 150 -13.66 -12.24 2.68
C ILE A 150 -12.37 -11.86 3.42
N TYR A 151 -11.23 -12.36 2.94
CA TYR A 151 -9.93 -12.10 3.55
C TYR A 151 -8.94 -11.57 2.53
N VAL A 152 -8.08 -10.65 2.96
CA VAL A 152 -7.02 -10.04 2.13
C VAL A 152 -5.70 -10.25 2.82
N GLY A 153 -4.71 -10.75 2.09
CA GLY A 153 -3.35 -10.94 2.57
C GLY A 153 -2.33 -10.61 1.48
N ALA A 154 -1.12 -10.28 1.90
CA ALA A 154 -0.02 -10.01 0.98
C ALA A 154 1.32 -10.47 1.58
N HIS A 155 2.29 -10.66 0.68
CA HIS A 155 3.66 -10.99 1.05
C HIS A 155 4.65 -10.26 0.13
N ILE A 156 5.92 -10.30 0.48
CA ILE A 156 7.01 -9.79 -0.35
C ILE A 156 7.30 -10.84 -1.43
N ALA A 157 6.90 -10.59 -2.66
CA ALA A 157 7.16 -11.50 -3.78
C ALA A 157 8.60 -11.39 -4.30
N SER A 158 9.24 -10.22 -4.16
CA SER A 158 10.66 -10.08 -4.46
C SER A 158 11.27 -8.86 -3.79
N VAL A 159 12.60 -8.91 -3.59
CA VAL A 159 13.43 -7.73 -3.34
C VAL A 159 14.58 -7.79 -4.35
N TRP A 160 14.66 -6.75 -5.20
CA TRP A 160 15.58 -6.67 -6.32
C TRP A 160 15.51 -7.96 -7.17
N GLU A 161 16.59 -8.77 -7.23
CA GLU A 161 16.67 -10.00 -8.04
C GLU A 161 16.22 -11.27 -7.30
N VAL A 162 16.12 -11.21 -5.96
CA VAL A 162 15.71 -12.37 -5.15
C VAL A 162 14.18 -12.49 -5.16
N GLN A 163 13.69 -13.65 -5.56
CA GLN A 163 12.26 -13.98 -5.65
C GLN A 163 11.82 -14.88 -4.50
N ASP A 164 10.62 -14.65 -3.98
CA ASP A 164 9.90 -15.60 -3.13
C ASP A 164 9.03 -16.55 -3.97
N LYS A 165 8.43 -17.54 -3.33
CA LYS A 165 7.33 -18.30 -3.90
C LYS A 165 6.13 -17.39 -4.13
N SER A 166 5.30 -17.68 -5.13
CA SER A 166 4.01 -17.01 -5.33
C SER A 166 2.90 -17.73 -4.57
N PHE A 167 1.83 -17.03 -4.26
CA PHE A 167 0.58 -17.64 -3.80
C PHE A 167 0.07 -18.68 -4.78
N ASN A 168 -0.65 -19.69 -4.28
CA ASN A 168 -1.44 -20.55 -5.12
C ASN A 168 -2.55 -19.72 -5.79
N PRO A 169 -2.54 -19.56 -7.12
CA PRO A 169 -3.50 -18.69 -7.79
C PRO A 169 -4.96 -19.14 -7.65
N LEU A 170 -5.19 -20.43 -7.32
CA LEU A 170 -6.53 -20.96 -7.12
C LEU A 170 -7.09 -20.69 -5.70
N GLY A 171 -6.26 -20.16 -4.80
CA GLY A 171 -6.64 -19.72 -3.46
C GLY A 171 -5.68 -20.16 -2.39
N GLU A 172 -5.67 -19.38 -1.34
CA GLU A 172 -4.95 -19.61 -0.10
C GLU A 172 -5.93 -19.65 1.08
N SER A 173 -5.44 -19.95 2.28
CA SER A 173 -6.27 -19.92 3.48
C SER A 173 -6.17 -18.60 4.24
N ALA A 174 -7.19 -18.27 5.01
CA ALA A 174 -7.18 -17.10 5.90
C ALA A 174 -6.09 -17.23 6.99
N GLU A 175 -5.79 -18.46 7.40
CA GLU A 175 -4.75 -18.79 8.36
C GLU A 175 -3.36 -18.42 7.83
N LEU A 176 -3.05 -18.73 6.56
CA LEU A 176 -1.80 -18.34 5.92
C LEU A 176 -1.66 -16.80 5.90
N PHE A 177 -2.73 -16.06 5.61
CA PHE A 177 -2.69 -14.60 5.64
C PHE A 177 -2.42 -14.07 7.06
N ALA A 178 -2.99 -14.70 8.09
CA ALA A 178 -2.72 -14.35 9.47
C ALA A 178 -1.27 -14.67 9.88
N GLU A 179 -0.72 -15.80 9.44
CA GLU A 179 0.69 -16.17 9.66
C GLU A 179 1.64 -15.16 9.00
N LEU A 180 1.39 -14.79 7.74
CA LEU A 180 2.17 -13.78 7.03
C LEU A 180 2.10 -12.41 7.72
N ALA A 181 0.91 -12.01 8.18
CA ALA A 181 0.72 -10.76 8.90
C ALA A 181 1.46 -10.72 10.25
N ALA A 182 1.72 -11.88 10.86
CA ALA A 182 2.49 -12.00 12.10
C ALA A 182 4.02 -11.98 11.87
N LYS A 183 4.51 -12.26 10.66
CA LYS A 183 5.93 -12.26 10.34
C LYS A 183 6.48 -10.83 10.29
N PRO A 184 7.64 -10.54 10.92
CA PRO A 184 8.33 -9.26 10.77
C PRO A 184 8.76 -8.97 9.32
N PHE A 185 9.03 -10.02 8.54
CA PHE A 185 9.38 -9.98 7.13
C PHE A 185 8.50 -11.01 6.41
N PRO A 186 7.35 -10.59 5.87
CA PRO A 186 6.32 -11.51 5.37
C PRO A 186 6.72 -12.09 4.01
N VAL A 187 7.21 -13.32 4.03
CA VAL A 187 7.55 -14.17 2.88
C VAL A 187 6.98 -15.55 3.07
N LEU A 188 6.74 -16.27 1.96
CA LEU A 188 6.31 -17.67 1.96
C LEU A 188 7.49 -18.62 2.23
N ASP A 189 8.67 -18.31 1.66
CA ASP A 189 9.91 -19.07 1.86
C ASP A 189 10.89 -18.29 2.75
N ASP A 190 11.12 -18.81 3.97
CA ASP A 190 12.00 -18.16 4.92
C ASP A 190 13.47 -18.11 4.45
N ALA A 191 13.91 -19.05 3.58
CA ALA A 191 15.25 -19.04 3.00
C ALA A 191 15.41 -17.87 2.01
N ALA A 192 14.45 -17.69 1.11
CA ALA A 192 14.40 -16.53 0.22
C ALA A 192 14.31 -15.21 1.02
N GLY A 193 13.53 -15.21 2.10
CA GLY A 193 13.43 -14.08 3.01
C GLY A 193 14.76 -13.71 3.67
N ALA A 194 15.55 -14.69 4.08
CA ALA A 194 16.88 -14.47 4.65
C ALA A 194 17.85 -13.86 3.60
N GLU A 195 17.83 -14.34 2.38
CA GLU A 195 18.63 -13.80 1.27
C GLU A 195 18.23 -12.36 0.92
N MET A 196 16.93 -12.06 0.82
CA MET A 196 16.41 -10.70 0.62
C MET A 196 16.89 -9.74 1.72
N GLN A 197 16.88 -10.19 2.99
CA GLN A 197 17.33 -9.36 4.11
C GLN A 197 18.84 -9.06 4.03
N GLN A 198 19.67 -10.03 3.64
CA GLN A 198 21.10 -9.81 3.41
C GLN A 198 21.34 -8.80 2.29
N LEU A 199 20.59 -8.90 1.20
CA LEU A 199 20.66 -7.97 0.08
C LEU A 199 20.29 -6.53 0.50
N ILE A 200 19.25 -6.36 1.32
CA ILE A 200 18.87 -5.05 1.89
C ILE A 200 20.00 -4.48 2.75
N LEU A 201 20.64 -5.32 3.58
CA LEU A 201 21.77 -4.90 4.42
C LEU A 201 22.98 -4.49 3.56
N ALA A 202 23.27 -5.22 2.47
CA ALA A 202 24.34 -4.87 1.53
C ALA A 202 24.05 -3.52 0.84
N ALA A 203 22.79 -3.27 0.40
CA ALA A 203 22.38 -1.99 -0.13
C ALA A 203 22.59 -0.85 0.88
N LYS A 204 22.19 -1.07 2.15
CA LYS A 204 22.41 -0.11 3.24
C LYS A 204 23.89 0.21 3.45
N GLN A 205 24.77 -0.81 3.45
CA GLN A 205 26.22 -0.64 3.59
C GLN A 205 26.82 0.14 2.43
N SER A 206 26.29 -0.05 1.22
CA SER A 206 26.72 0.70 0.02
C SER A 206 26.08 2.09 -0.11
N CYS A 207 25.38 2.56 0.94
CA CYS A 207 24.65 3.84 0.94
C CYS A 207 23.59 3.96 -0.18
N ASP A 208 23.01 2.84 -0.59
CA ASP A 208 22.01 2.73 -1.65
C ASP A 208 20.67 2.20 -1.13
N SER A 209 19.74 2.01 -2.03
CA SER A 209 18.42 1.43 -1.76
C SER A 209 17.99 0.46 -2.84
N VAL A 210 17.11 -0.47 -2.47
CA VAL A 210 16.50 -1.44 -3.37
C VAL A 210 14.98 -1.41 -3.28
N GLY A 211 14.33 -1.72 -4.38
CA GLY A 211 12.89 -1.92 -4.47
C GLY A 211 12.52 -3.39 -4.46
N GLY A 212 11.27 -3.68 -4.77
CA GLY A 212 10.77 -5.04 -4.90
C GLY A 212 9.32 -5.09 -5.31
N VAL A 213 8.74 -6.27 -5.24
CA VAL A 213 7.37 -6.54 -5.62
C VAL A 213 6.61 -7.13 -4.43
N ILE A 214 5.39 -6.68 -4.25
CA ILE A 214 4.44 -7.23 -3.27
C ILE A 214 3.35 -7.96 -4.05
N GLU A 215 3.09 -9.21 -3.70
CA GLU A 215 1.94 -9.98 -4.20
C GLU A 215 0.83 -9.90 -3.17
N CYS A 216 -0.39 -9.61 -3.62
CA CYS A 216 -1.59 -9.45 -2.78
C CYS A 216 -2.72 -10.31 -3.35
N MET A 217 -3.44 -10.97 -2.45
CA MET A 217 -4.59 -11.81 -2.79
C MET A 217 -5.78 -11.47 -1.88
N ALA A 218 -6.97 -11.39 -2.50
CA ALA A 218 -8.24 -11.40 -1.77
C ALA A 218 -9.00 -12.69 -2.12
N ILE A 219 -9.39 -13.45 -1.10
CA ILE A 219 -10.15 -14.69 -1.25
C ILE A 219 -11.61 -14.50 -0.87
N ASN A 220 -12.47 -15.36 -1.43
CA ASN A 220 -13.91 -15.40 -1.19
C ASN A 220 -14.67 -14.13 -1.62
N VAL A 221 -14.07 -13.31 -2.47
CA VAL A 221 -14.81 -12.21 -3.10
C VAL A 221 -15.88 -12.83 -4.01
N PRO A 222 -17.18 -12.49 -3.83
CA PRO A 222 -18.23 -13.06 -4.67
C PRO A 222 -18.06 -12.66 -6.12
N ALA A 223 -18.53 -13.48 -7.05
CA ALA A 223 -18.62 -13.07 -8.45
C ALA A 223 -19.61 -11.91 -8.60
N GLY A 224 -19.31 -10.96 -9.51
CA GLY A 224 -20.19 -9.85 -9.81
C GLY A 224 -19.82 -8.53 -9.12
N VAL A 225 -18.67 -8.42 -8.47
CA VAL A 225 -18.17 -7.15 -7.91
C VAL A 225 -17.32 -6.43 -8.95
N GLY A 226 -17.66 -5.20 -9.25
CA GLY A 226 -17.01 -4.37 -10.27
C GLY A 226 -17.98 -3.96 -11.37
N GLU A 227 -17.54 -3.03 -12.21
CA GLU A 227 -18.32 -2.50 -13.31
C GLU A 227 -17.51 -2.55 -14.61
N PRO A 228 -18.17 -2.67 -15.78
CA PRO A 228 -17.47 -2.60 -17.05
C PRO A 228 -16.91 -1.20 -17.32
N PHE A 229 -15.85 -1.16 -18.13
CA PHE A 229 -15.09 0.00 -18.58
C PHE A 229 -14.34 0.72 -17.45
N PHE A 230 -14.74 1.95 -17.07
CA PHE A 230 -13.90 2.87 -16.30
C PHE A 230 -13.81 2.52 -14.80
N ASP A 231 -14.86 1.95 -14.24
CA ASP A 231 -14.96 1.56 -12.84
C ASP A 231 -14.75 0.04 -12.64
N SER A 232 -13.97 -0.58 -13.53
CA SER A 232 -13.57 -1.97 -13.35
C SER A 232 -12.80 -2.14 -12.04
N LEU A 233 -12.86 -3.35 -11.45
CA LEU A 233 -12.15 -3.62 -10.21
C LEU A 233 -10.64 -3.37 -10.37
N GLU A 234 -10.05 -3.73 -11.54
CA GLU A 234 -8.65 -3.43 -11.83
C GLU A 234 -8.40 -1.92 -11.87
N SER A 235 -9.28 -1.15 -12.52
CA SER A 235 -9.14 0.30 -12.61
C SER A 235 -9.22 0.97 -11.24
N ARG A 236 -10.16 0.55 -10.38
CA ARG A 236 -10.34 1.10 -9.03
C ARG A 236 -9.18 0.71 -8.11
N LEU A 237 -8.73 -0.55 -8.15
CA LEU A 237 -7.54 -1.01 -7.43
C LEU A 237 -6.30 -0.25 -7.90
N ALA A 238 -6.07 -0.16 -9.21
CA ALA A 238 -4.92 0.53 -9.77
C ALA A 238 -4.93 2.03 -9.39
N HIS A 239 -6.07 2.71 -9.50
CA HIS A 239 -6.21 4.11 -9.10
C HIS A 239 -5.79 4.34 -7.64
N ALA A 240 -6.30 3.52 -6.72
CA ALA A 240 -5.97 3.63 -5.30
C ALA A 240 -4.51 3.23 -5.01
N LEU A 241 -4.02 2.15 -5.60
CA LEU A 241 -2.66 1.64 -5.37
C LEU A 241 -1.57 2.56 -5.95
N PHE A 242 -1.78 3.21 -7.11
CA PHE A 242 -0.85 4.22 -7.63
C PHE A 242 -0.81 5.50 -6.79
N SER A 243 -1.77 5.74 -5.90
CA SER A 243 -1.69 6.83 -4.92
C SER A 243 -0.69 6.55 -3.80
N VAL A 244 -0.34 5.28 -3.57
CA VAL A 244 0.67 4.88 -2.58
C VAL A 244 2.06 5.32 -3.05
N PRO A 245 2.80 6.12 -2.25
CA PRO A 245 4.14 6.55 -2.63
C PRO A 245 5.04 5.36 -2.98
N ALA A 246 5.83 5.52 -4.03
CA ALA A 246 6.76 4.56 -4.60
C ALA A 246 6.15 3.40 -5.41
N VAL A 247 4.86 3.19 -5.46
CA VAL A 247 4.24 2.25 -6.40
C VAL A 247 4.43 2.77 -7.83
N LYS A 248 4.94 1.89 -8.72
CA LYS A 248 5.28 2.23 -10.11
C LYS A 248 4.77 1.22 -11.14
N GLY A 249 4.24 0.09 -10.70
CA GLY A 249 3.65 -0.92 -11.57
C GLY A 249 2.62 -1.75 -10.81
N ILE A 250 1.61 -2.21 -11.54
CA ILE A 250 0.58 -3.12 -11.04
C ILE A 250 0.27 -4.10 -12.18
N GLU A 251 0.14 -5.38 -11.85
CA GLU A 251 -0.35 -6.40 -12.78
C GLU A 251 -1.32 -7.35 -12.06
N PHE A 252 -2.34 -7.80 -12.79
CA PHE A 252 -3.36 -8.72 -12.30
C PHE A 252 -3.14 -10.11 -12.88
N GLY A 253 -3.26 -11.15 -12.05
CA GLY A 253 -2.99 -12.53 -12.44
C GLY A 253 -1.59 -12.69 -13.04
N LYS A 254 -1.49 -13.18 -14.27
CA LYS A 254 -0.22 -13.29 -15.01
C LYS A 254 0.25 -11.97 -15.65
N GLY A 255 -0.57 -10.90 -15.61
CA GLY A 255 -0.18 -9.58 -16.07
C GLY A 255 0.45 -9.56 -17.45
N PHE A 256 1.67 -9.03 -17.57
CA PHE A 256 2.39 -8.93 -18.85
C PHE A 256 2.74 -10.28 -19.47
N ALA A 257 2.83 -11.37 -18.70
CA ALA A 257 3.11 -12.69 -19.25
C ALA A 257 1.97 -13.20 -20.13
N LEU A 258 0.72 -12.75 -19.94
CA LEU A 258 -0.40 -13.08 -20.80
C LEU A 258 -0.17 -12.71 -22.28
N ALA A 259 0.57 -11.63 -22.52
CA ALA A 259 0.88 -11.18 -23.89
C ALA A 259 1.80 -12.16 -24.66
N GLN A 260 2.41 -13.11 -23.97
CA GLN A 260 3.30 -14.13 -24.54
C GLN A 260 2.64 -15.52 -24.57
N MET A 261 1.36 -15.61 -24.18
CA MET A 261 0.62 -16.87 -24.13
C MET A 261 -0.37 -16.99 -25.30
N PRO A 262 -0.53 -18.16 -25.91
CA PRO A 262 -1.64 -18.40 -26.81
C PRO A 262 -2.95 -18.42 -26.03
N GLY A 263 -4.08 -18.03 -26.67
CA GLY A 263 -5.37 -17.95 -26.00
C GLY A 263 -5.83 -19.27 -25.36
N SER A 264 -5.47 -20.40 -25.96
CA SER A 264 -5.77 -21.74 -25.40
C SER A 264 -5.12 -22.02 -24.04
N GLU A 265 -4.01 -21.39 -23.74
CA GLU A 265 -3.29 -21.52 -22.47
C GLU A 265 -3.63 -20.34 -21.49
N ALA A 266 -3.91 -19.17 -22.04
CA ALA A 266 -4.24 -17.97 -21.27
C ALA A 266 -5.65 -18.03 -20.67
N ASN A 267 -6.61 -18.67 -21.36
CA ASN A 267 -8.00 -18.73 -20.95
C ASN A 267 -8.20 -19.59 -19.70
N ASP A 268 -8.82 -19.03 -18.68
CA ASP A 268 -9.21 -19.72 -17.46
C ASP A 268 -10.45 -20.57 -17.73
N GLN A 269 -10.26 -21.87 -18.08
CA GLN A 269 -11.34 -22.81 -18.40
C GLN A 269 -12.19 -23.07 -17.15
N MET A 270 -13.52 -23.13 -17.31
CA MET A 270 -14.49 -23.17 -16.22
C MET A 270 -14.99 -24.58 -15.95
N TYR A 271 -15.39 -24.86 -14.71
CA TYR A 271 -16.08 -26.09 -14.29
C TYR A 271 -17.03 -25.80 -13.13
N TYR A 272 -17.98 -26.69 -12.90
CA TYR A 272 -18.84 -26.66 -11.73
C TYR A 272 -18.21 -27.43 -10.57
N ASN A 273 -18.15 -26.79 -9.40
CA ASN A 273 -17.79 -27.42 -8.14
C ASN A 273 -18.93 -27.21 -7.13
N ASN A 274 -19.70 -28.28 -6.85
CA ASN A 274 -20.83 -28.21 -5.93
C ASN A 274 -21.81 -27.04 -6.21
N GLY A 275 -22.14 -26.82 -7.49
CA GLY A 275 -23.06 -25.77 -7.93
C GLY A 275 -22.44 -24.38 -8.06
N VAL A 276 -21.15 -24.22 -7.75
CA VAL A 276 -20.41 -22.96 -7.90
C VAL A 276 -19.49 -23.07 -9.11
N VAL A 277 -19.47 -22.04 -9.94
CA VAL A 277 -18.52 -21.95 -11.07
C VAL A 277 -17.12 -21.63 -10.53
N LYS A 278 -16.14 -22.41 -10.95
CA LYS A 278 -14.71 -22.23 -10.68
C LYS A 278 -13.91 -22.33 -11.97
N THR A 279 -12.64 -21.97 -11.93
CA THR A 279 -11.73 -22.13 -13.07
C THR A 279 -10.54 -23.03 -12.70
N TYR A 280 -10.00 -23.74 -13.70
CA TYR A 280 -8.83 -24.62 -13.51
C TYR A 280 -7.52 -23.84 -13.35
N THR A 281 -7.49 -22.60 -13.83
CA THR A 281 -6.39 -21.65 -13.71
C THR A 281 -6.94 -20.29 -13.25
N ASN A 282 -6.08 -19.36 -12.89
CA ASN A 282 -6.48 -17.99 -12.53
C ASN A 282 -5.51 -16.97 -13.17
N ASN A 283 -5.32 -17.13 -14.48
CA ASN A 283 -4.42 -16.28 -15.25
C ASN A 283 -4.88 -14.82 -15.30
N ASN A 284 -6.21 -14.60 -15.24
CA ASN A 284 -6.83 -13.26 -15.20
C ASN A 284 -6.87 -12.65 -13.79
N GLY A 285 -6.36 -13.36 -12.76
CA GLY A 285 -6.35 -12.83 -11.40
C GLY A 285 -7.73 -12.60 -10.77
N GLY A 286 -8.73 -13.46 -11.12
CA GLY A 286 -10.07 -13.41 -10.54
C GLY A 286 -10.99 -12.34 -11.12
N ILE A 287 -10.57 -11.63 -12.17
CA ILE A 287 -11.31 -10.50 -12.76
C ILE A 287 -11.41 -10.72 -14.27
N THR A 288 -12.62 -10.68 -14.80
CA THR A 288 -12.90 -10.76 -16.25
C THR A 288 -13.93 -9.72 -16.64
N GLY A 289 -13.62 -8.92 -17.66
CA GLY A 289 -14.48 -7.82 -18.07
C GLY A 289 -14.66 -6.74 -17.03
N GLY A 290 -13.71 -6.58 -16.11
CA GLY A 290 -13.76 -5.60 -15.03
C GLY A 290 -14.48 -6.06 -13.77
N ILE A 291 -14.98 -7.29 -13.75
CA ILE A 291 -15.90 -7.83 -12.75
C ILE A 291 -15.29 -9.11 -12.16
N THR A 292 -15.42 -9.32 -10.85
CA THR A 292 -14.96 -10.55 -10.20
C THR A 292 -15.71 -11.79 -10.72
N ASN A 293 -14.99 -12.90 -10.89
CA ASN A 293 -15.55 -14.15 -11.35
C ASN A 293 -15.70 -15.23 -10.25
N GLY A 294 -15.46 -14.87 -8.97
CA GLY A 294 -15.53 -15.77 -7.83
C GLY A 294 -14.24 -16.58 -7.57
N MET A 295 -13.21 -16.38 -8.38
CA MET A 295 -11.83 -16.82 -8.08
C MET A 295 -11.11 -15.77 -7.23
N PRO A 296 -9.97 -16.11 -6.58
CA PRO A 296 -9.19 -15.13 -5.84
C PRO A 296 -8.82 -13.93 -6.70
N VAL A 297 -9.01 -12.73 -6.16
CA VAL A 297 -8.46 -11.52 -6.76
C VAL A 297 -6.97 -11.47 -6.43
N LEU A 298 -6.13 -11.64 -7.46
CA LEU A 298 -4.67 -11.75 -7.34
C LEU A 298 -3.98 -10.68 -8.17
N PHE A 299 -3.09 -9.91 -7.55
CA PHE A 299 -2.30 -8.89 -8.24
C PHE A 299 -0.93 -8.70 -7.60
N LYS A 300 -0.03 -8.07 -8.35
CA LYS A 300 1.31 -7.66 -7.90
C LYS A 300 1.48 -6.15 -8.01
N ALA A 301 2.20 -5.56 -7.05
CA ALA A 301 2.53 -4.14 -7.04
C ALA A 301 4.06 -3.95 -6.96
N ALA A 302 4.61 -3.24 -7.93
CA ALA A 302 6.03 -2.91 -7.96
C ALA A 302 6.32 -1.63 -7.16
N VAL A 303 7.22 -1.72 -6.21
CA VAL A 303 7.66 -0.65 -5.33
C VAL A 303 9.10 -0.25 -5.72
N LYS A 304 9.29 0.98 -6.17
CA LYS A 304 10.63 1.46 -6.56
C LYS A 304 11.54 1.64 -5.34
N PRO A 305 12.87 1.65 -5.54
CA PRO A 305 13.83 2.01 -4.49
C PRO A 305 13.54 3.38 -3.87
N THR A 306 13.90 3.55 -2.61
CA THR A 306 13.82 4.86 -1.92
C THR A 306 14.74 5.86 -2.61
N PRO A 307 14.25 7.04 -3.04
CA PRO A 307 15.08 8.00 -3.78
C PRO A 307 16.10 8.73 -2.91
N SER A 308 15.90 8.74 -1.59
CA SER A 308 16.82 9.36 -0.65
C SER A 308 17.94 8.39 -0.30
N ILE A 309 19.10 8.53 -0.96
CA ILE A 309 20.29 7.71 -0.77
C ILE A 309 21.51 8.58 -0.42
N ALA A 310 22.50 8.00 0.24
CA ALA A 310 23.71 8.71 0.65
C ALA A 310 24.85 8.60 -0.39
N LYS A 311 24.49 8.33 -1.65
CA LYS A 311 25.40 8.44 -2.81
C LYS A 311 25.30 9.81 -3.45
N VAL A 312 26.37 10.27 -4.07
CA VAL A 312 26.37 11.50 -4.88
C VAL A 312 25.42 11.34 -6.06
N GLN A 313 24.48 12.25 -6.20
CA GLN A 313 23.51 12.27 -7.28
C GLN A 313 23.54 13.65 -7.99
N LYS A 314 23.49 13.65 -9.30
CA LYS A 314 23.34 14.87 -10.10
C LYS A 314 21.93 15.41 -9.97
N THR A 315 21.81 16.72 -9.77
CA THR A 315 20.52 17.41 -9.59
C THR A 315 20.61 18.87 -10.01
N VAL A 316 19.60 19.65 -9.65
CA VAL A 316 19.52 21.09 -9.91
C VAL A 316 19.28 21.88 -8.63
N ASP A 317 19.82 23.08 -8.57
CA ASP A 317 19.46 24.10 -7.60
C ASP A 317 18.57 25.14 -8.29
N LEU A 318 17.31 25.24 -7.86
CA LEU A 318 16.33 26.13 -8.47
C LEU A 318 16.53 27.60 -8.06
N SER A 319 17.30 27.89 -7.02
CA SER A 319 17.59 29.27 -6.61
C SER A 319 18.67 29.93 -7.44
N THR A 320 19.60 29.12 -7.97
CA THR A 320 20.72 29.58 -8.80
C THR A 320 20.56 29.19 -10.27
N GLU A 321 19.49 28.45 -10.60
CA GLU A 321 19.21 27.91 -11.95
C GLU A 321 20.39 27.12 -12.52
N SER A 322 21.05 26.31 -11.67
CA SER A 322 22.29 25.62 -12.03
C SER A 322 22.24 24.13 -11.73
N ASN A 323 23.06 23.38 -12.47
CA ASN A 323 23.32 21.98 -12.18
C ASN A 323 24.21 21.88 -10.93
N THR A 324 23.88 20.92 -10.07
CA THR A 324 24.64 20.66 -8.83
C THR A 324 24.68 19.18 -8.51
N GLU A 325 25.32 18.83 -7.43
CA GLU A 325 25.34 17.49 -6.86
C GLU A 325 24.73 17.50 -5.46
N LEU A 326 24.07 16.40 -5.11
CA LEU A 326 23.42 16.22 -3.82
C LEU A 326 23.80 14.87 -3.24
N VAL A 327 24.21 14.87 -1.98
CA VAL A 327 24.26 13.70 -1.11
C VAL A 327 23.19 13.88 -0.04
N ILE A 328 22.27 12.95 0.03
CA ILE A 328 21.18 13.03 1.00
C ILE A 328 21.63 12.34 2.29
N THR A 329 21.92 13.15 3.29
CA THR A 329 22.23 12.68 4.65
C THR A 329 20.94 12.54 5.44
N GLY A 330 20.82 11.51 6.29
CA GLY A 330 19.64 11.31 7.12
C GLY A 330 19.29 9.84 7.35
N ARG A 331 18.15 9.64 8.03
CA ARG A 331 17.66 8.30 8.39
C ARG A 331 16.69 7.79 7.31
N HIS A 332 17.21 7.12 6.28
CA HIS A 332 16.41 6.61 5.17
C HIS A 332 16.29 5.09 5.22
N ASP A 333 15.17 4.57 4.73
CA ASP A 333 14.98 3.12 4.56
C ASP A 333 15.81 2.63 3.36
N PRO A 334 16.66 1.62 3.51
CA PRO A 334 17.35 0.98 2.38
C PRO A 334 16.38 0.18 1.50
N CYS A 335 15.24 -0.24 2.08
CA CYS A 335 14.14 -0.88 1.38
C CYS A 335 12.84 -0.61 2.15
N ILE A 336 11.79 -0.19 1.44
CA ILE A 336 10.47 0.08 2.05
C ILE A 336 9.47 -1.04 1.83
N VAL A 337 9.81 -2.08 1.06
CA VAL A 337 8.87 -3.12 0.61
C VAL A 337 8.18 -3.80 1.79
N GLN A 338 8.94 -4.21 2.82
CA GLN A 338 8.38 -4.86 4.02
C GLN A 338 7.31 -4.01 4.72
N ARG A 339 7.47 -2.68 4.74
CA ARG A 339 6.54 -1.74 5.35
C ARG A 339 5.38 -1.37 4.43
N ALA A 340 5.55 -1.58 3.13
CA ALA A 340 4.51 -1.35 2.14
C ALA A 340 3.49 -2.51 2.08
N VAL A 341 3.84 -3.72 2.53
CA VAL A 341 2.91 -4.87 2.54
C VAL A 341 1.58 -4.53 3.20
N PRO A 342 1.49 -4.08 4.47
CA PRO A 342 0.21 -3.75 5.09
C PRO A 342 -0.49 -2.55 4.44
N VAL A 343 0.23 -1.69 3.72
CA VAL A 343 -0.37 -0.58 2.95
C VAL A 343 -1.10 -1.12 1.74
N ILE A 344 -0.47 -2.02 0.96
CA ILE A 344 -1.06 -2.63 -0.23
C ILE A 344 -2.28 -3.48 0.17
N GLU A 345 -2.16 -4.31 1.22
CA GLU A 345 -3.29 -5.06 1.79
C GLU A 345 -4.45 -4.14 2.19
N GLY A 346 -4.13 -3.07 2.91
CA GLY A 346 -5.14 -2.15 3.43
C GLY A 346 -5.88 -1.41 2.32
N VAL A 347 -5.16 -0.95 1.30
CA VAL A 347 -5.77 -0.28 0.13
C VAL A 347 -6.63 -1.26 -0.65
N ALA A 348 -6.17 -2.50 -0.87
CA ALA A 348 -6.96 -3.53 -1.54
C ALA A 348 -8.24 -3.85 -0.78
N ALA A 349 -8.15 -4.04 0.54
CA ALA A 349 -9.31 -4.30 1.38
C ALA A 349 -10.33 -3.16 1.35
N TRP A 350 -9.87 -1.90 1.42
CA TRP A 350 -10.75 -0.75 1.32
C TRP A 350 -11.46 -0.67 -0.04
N VAL A 351 -10.74 -0.82 -1.16
CA VAL A 351 -11.33 -0.74 -2.49
C VAL A 351 -12.34 -1.86 -2.73
N ILE A 352 -12.00 -3.11 -2.35
CA ILE A 352 -12.93 -4.25 -2.46
C ILE A 352 -14.18 -4.00 -1.62
N LEU A 353 -14.05 -3.50 -0.39
CA LEU A 353 -15.18 -3.16 0.46
C LEU A 353 -16.06 -2.07 -0.17
N ASP A 354 -15.44 -0.98 -0.68
CA ASP A 354 -16.13 0.13 -1.32
C ASP A 354 -16.99 -0.34 -2.51
N MET A 355 -16.39 -1.16 -3.38
CA MET A 355 -17.08 -1.68 -4.57
C MET A 355 -18.15 -2.74 -4.22
N LEU A 356 -17.89 -3.56 -3.21
CA LEU A 356 -18.87 -4.54 -2.73
C LEU A 356 -20.14 -3.82 -2.22
N LEU A 357 -19.96 -2.78 -1.39
CA LEU A 357 -21.07 -1.98 -0.89
C LEU A 357 -21.77 -1.13 -1.96
N ALA A 358 -21.02 -0.70 -2.99
CA ALA A 358 -21.61 0.02 -4.11
C ALA A 358 -22.54 -0.86 -4.95
N GLY A 359 -22.25 -2.16 -5.07
CA GLY A 359 -23.09 -3.14 -5.75
C GLY A 359 -24.29 -3.67 -4.93
N GLU A 360 -24.32 -3.43 -3.63
CA GLU A 360 -25.48 -3.80 -2.78
C GLU A 360 -26.66 -2.84 -3.02
N LYS A 361 -27.80 -3.40 -3.42
CA LYS A 361 -29.05 -2.67 -3.68
C LYS A 361 -29.85 -2.43 -2.38
#